data_d1e6d1f72dbe07bb6af321127a1bab1b
#
_entry.id   d1e6d1f72dbe07bb6af321127a1bab1b
#
_cell.length_a   1.000
_cell.length_b   1.000
_cell.length_c   1.000
_cell.angle_alpha   90.00
_cell.angle_beta   90.00
_cell.angle_gamma   90.00
#
_symmetry.space_group_name_H-M   'P 1'
#
loop_
_entity.id
_entity.type
_entity.pdbx_description
1 polymer ?
#
loop_
_entity_poly.entity_id
_entity_poly.type
_entity_poly.pdbx_seq_one_letter_code
_entity_poly.pdbx_strand_id
1 'polypeptide(L)'
;KLRSKIEIKDLSSSHAVGVISKDKFEEIQEELGSKEKTVLYRESPCFVDTRLSSLGARILSSLEKLHLTIKKLNLKIIDKSNYLKLSHKEGIPIEGVMSLQNSLFGLESNFEELKAIDFKKGCYVGQENTARMKLKNKLRRRLLPVTSNKPLNISDEIKFNDQVVGKVLIGGQYPFALI
;
A
#
# COMPACT_ATOMS: atom_id res chain seq x y z
N LYS A 1 20.14 18.66 -9.60
CA LYS A 1 19.54 18.50 -10.95
C LYS A 1 19.91 17.12 -11.44
N LEU A 2 18.93 16.23 -11.58
CA LEU A 2 19.10 14.97 -12.29
C LEU A 2 19.41 15.30 -13.75
N ARG A 3 20.50 14.73 -14.28
CA ARG A 3 20.93 14.94 -15.68
C ARG A 3 20.16 14.09 -16.69
N SER A 4 19.19 13.30 -16.22
CA SER A 4 18.39 12.43 -17.09
C SER A 4 17.39 13.26 -17.90
N LYS A 5 17.35 13.05 -19.21
CA LYS A 5 16.31 13.57 -20.10
C LYS A 5 15.10 12.63 -19.98
N ILE A 6 14.24 12.88 -19.02
CA ILE A 6 13.00 12.13 -18.80
C ILE A 6 11.82 13.09 -18.91
N GLU A 7 10.73 12.60 -19.47
CA GLU A 7 9.43 13.26 -19.46
C GLU A 7 8.58 12.62 -18.36
N ILE A 8 7.97 13.42 -17.51
CA ILE A 8 7.03 12.98 -16.47
C ILE A 8 5.66 13.54 -16.83
N LYS A 9 4.68 12.63 -16.97
CA LYS A 9 3.28 12.98 -17.24
C LYS A 9 2.38 12.55 -16.11
N ASP A 10 1.52 13.44 -15.65
CA ASP A 10 0.42 13.10 -14.75
C ASP A 10 -0.72 12.51 -15.59
N LEU A 11 -1.08 11.26 -15.29
CA LEU A 11 -2.15 10.51 -15.95
C LEU A 11 -3.44 10.44 -15.12
N SER A 12 -3.50 11.11 -13.97
CA SER A 12 -4.61 10.98 -13.00
C SER A 12 -5.97 11.36 -13.60
N SER A 13 -5.99 12.23 -14.60
CA SER A 13 -7.24 12.66 -15.29
C SER A 13 -7.77 11.65 -16.31
N SER A 14 -6.93 10.72 -16.78
CA SER A 14 -7.26 9.80 -17.89
C SER A 14 -7.15 8.34 -17.54
N HIS A 15 -6.49 8.01 -16.44
CA HIS A 15 -6.24 6.64 -16.02
C HIS A 15 -6.77 6.37 -14.60
N ALA A 16 -7.09 5.11 -14.34
CA ALA A 16 -7.48 4.62 -13.03
C ALA A 16 -6.70 3.35 -12.67
N VAL A 17 -6.62 3.09 -11.39
CA VAL A 17 -6.06 1.85 -10.85
C VAL A 17 -7.21 0.96 -10.41
N GLY A 18 -7.40 -0.16 -11.12
CA GLY A 18 -8.26 -1.25 -10.66
C GLY A 18 -7.50 -2.22 -9.77
N VAL A 19 -8.18 -2.77 -8.76
CA VAL A 19 -7.66 -3.88 -7.96
C VAL A 19 -8.50 -5.11 -8.23
N ILE A 20 -7.87 -6.23 -8.55
CA ILE A 20 -8.50 -7.52 -8.79
C ILE A 20 -7.94 -8.58 -7.84
N SER A 21 -8.69 -9.65 -7.63
CA SER A 21 -8.21 -10.78 -6.83
C SER A 21 -7.00 -11.45 -7.49
N LYS A 22 -6.25 -12.20 -6.68
CA LYS A 22 -5.11 -12.98 -7.18
C LYS A 22 -5.56 -14.02 -8.21
N ASP A 23 -6.68 -14.70 -8.00
CA ASP A 23 -7.22 -15.71 -8.91
C ASP A 23 -7.52 -15.10 -10.29
N LYS A 24 -8.09 -13.87 -10.33
CA LYS A 24 -8.32 -13.16 -11.58
C LYS A 24 -7.04 -12.73 -12.29
N PHE A 25 -5.99 -12.47 -11.56
CA PHE A 25 -4.67 -12.22 -12.15
C PHE A 25 -4.08 -13.52 -12.73
N GLU A 26 -4.26 -14.65 -12.06
CA GLU A 26 -3.83 -15.97 -12.56
C GLU A 26 -4.58 -16.35 -13.85
N GLU A 27 -5.90 -16.09 -13.95
CA GLU A 27 -6.65 -16.24 -15.21
C GLU A 27 -6.05 -15.39 -16.37
N ILE A 28 -5.65 -14.14 -16.07
CA ILE A 28 -4.96 -13.29 -17.06
C ILE A 28 -3.62 -13.90 -17.49
N GLN A 29 -2.85 -14.40 -16.53
CA GLN A 29 -1.57 -15.05 -16.84
C GLN A 29 -1.74 -16.29 -17.72
N GLU A 30 -2.75 -17.11 -17.44
CA GLU A 30 -3.09 -18.27 -18.24
C GLU A 30 -3.51 -17.89 -19.68
N GLU A 31 -4.39 -16.88 -19.82
CA GLU A 31 -4.81 -16.35 -21.14
C GLU A 31 -3.61 -15.87 -21.96
N LEU A 32 -2.60 -15.28 -21.31
CA LEU A 32 -1.40 -14.73 -21.95
C LEU A 32 -0.26 -15.76 -22.09
N GLY A 33 -0.39 -16.95 -21.52
CA GLY A 33 0.68 -17.94 -21.45
C GLY A 33 1.92 -17.46 -20.68
N SER A 34 1.74 -16.55 -19.72
CA SER A 34 2.82 -15.92 -18.96
C SER A 34 2.80 -16.34 -17.48
N LYS A 35 3.99 -16.47 -16.87
CA LYS A 35 4.16 -16.70 -15.44
C LYS A 35 4.78 -15.49 -14.71
N GLU A 36 4.91 -14.38 -15.41
CA GLU A 36 5.52 -13.17 -14.85
C GLU A 36 4.57 -12.46 -13.88
N LYS A 37 5.15 -11.84 -12.84
CA LYS A 37 4.39 -11.05 -11.84
C LYS A 37 3.87 -9.72 -12.38
N THR A 38 4.32 -9.32 -13.56
CA THR A 38 3.87 -8.14 -14.28
C THR A 38 3.63 -8.51 -15.73
N VAL A 39 2.44 -8.27 -16.24
CA VAL A 39 2.04 -8.56 -17.61
C VAL A 39 1.37 -7.34 -18.23
N LEU A 40 1.33 -7.28 -19.55
CA LEU A 40 0.53 -6.31 -20.28
C LEU A 40 -0.78 -6.99 -20.72
N TYR A 41 -1.86 -6.65 -20.05
CA TYR A 41 -3.18 -7.12 -20.41
C TYR A 41 -3.94 -6.02 -21.14
N ARG A 42 -4.27 -6.24 -22.43
CA ARG A 42 -4.89 -5.24 -23.31
C ARG A 42 -4.13 -3.90 -23.28
N GLU A 43 -2.80 -3.98 -23.40
CA GLU A 43 -1.87 -2.84 -23.34
C GLU A 43 -1.85 -2.08 -21.99
N SER A 44 -2.48 -2.64 -20.97
CA SER A 44 -2.49 -2.07 -19.62
C SER A 44 -1.60 -2.88 -18.69
N PRO A 45 -0.66 -2.24 -17.98
CA PRO A 45 0.15 -2.94 -16.98
C PRO A 45 -0.74 -3.57 -15.91
N CYS A 46 -0.58 -4.87 -15.73
CA CYS A 46 -1.22 -5.63 -14.66
C CYS A 46 -0.14 -6.35 -13.84
N PHE A 47 -0.14 -6.16 -12.53
CA PHE A 47 0.92 -6.68 -11.67
C PHE A 47 0.41 -7.02 -10.27
N VAL A 48 1.00 -8.07 -9.68
CA VAL A 48 0.71 -8.45 -8.30
C VAL A 48 1.16 -7.36 -7.34
N ASP A 49 0.35 -7.05 -6.32
CA ASP A 49 0.76 -6.09 -5.29
C ASP A 49 2.02 -6.60 -4.58
N THR A 50 3.12 -5.86 -4.74
CA THR A 50 4.43 -6.26 -4.22
C THR A 50 4.53 -6.21 -2.71
N ARG A 51 3.65 -5.46 -2.05
CA ARG A 51 3.60 -5.36 -0.59
C ARG A 51 3.18 -6.70 0.00
N LEU A 52 2.00 -7.18 -0.39
CA LEU A 52 1.45 -8.49 0.01
C LEU A 52 0.59 -9.07 -1.12
N SER A 53 0.76 -10.34 -1.43
CA SER A 53 -0.02 -11.03 -2.48
C SER A 53 -1.51 -11.15 -2.14
N SER A 54 -1.88 -11.14 -0.85
CA SER A 54 -3.27 -11.13 -0.38
C SER A 54 -4.06 -9.89 -0.83
N LEU A 55 -3.37 -8.78 -1.17
CA LEU A 55 -3.99 -7.58 -1.73
C LEU A 55 -4.37 -7.73 -3.21
N GLY A 56 -4.07 -8.88 -3.83
CA GLY A 56 -4.37 -9.17 -5.23
C GLY A 56 -3.41 -8.50 -6.20
N ALA A 57 -3.95 -8.09 -7.36
CA ALA A 57 -3.17 -7.44 -8.41
C ALA A 57 -3.79 -6.10 -8.81
N ARG A 58 -2.98 -5.25 -9.40
CA ARG A 58 -3.37 -3.91 -9.87
C ARG A 58 -3.32 -3.86 -11.39
N ILE A 59 -4.32 -3.20 -11.96
CA ILE A 59 -4.37 -2.84 -13.38
C ILE A 59 -4.34 -1.32 -13.46
N LEU A 60 -3.35 -0.77 -14.13
CA LEU A 60 -3.27 0.66 -14.44
C LEU A 60 -3.74 0.86 -15.88
N SER A 61 -4.87 1.54 -16.08
CA SER A 61 -5.50 1.62 -17.40
C SER A 61 -6.30 2.90 -17.57
N SER A 62 -6.54 3.28 -18.83
CA SER A 62 -7.57 4.27 -19.13
C SER A 62 -8.95 3.73 -18.72
N LEU A 63 -9.88 4.64 -18.43
CA LEU A 63 -11.24 4.25 -18.02
C LEU A 63 -11.93 3.38 -19.06
N GLU A 64 -11.72 3.67 -20.34
CA GLU A 64 -12.29 2.88 -21.44
C GLU A 64 -11.76 1.44 -21.46
N LYS A 65 -10.42 1.28 -21.44
CA LYS A 65 -9.78 -0.04 -21.42
C LYS A 65 -10.13 -0.82 -20.16
N LEU A 66 -10.23 -0.14 -19.02
CA LEU A 66 -10.63 -0.76 -17.76
C LEU A 66 -12.07 -1.29 -17.85
N HIS A 67 -13.00 -0.51 -18.43
CA HIS A 67 -14.37 -0.96 -18.65
C HIS A 67 -14.45 -2.20 -19.56
N LEU A 68 -13.68 -2.22 -20.64
CA LEU A 68 -13.59 -3.39 -21.52
C LEU A 68 -12.98 -4.63 -20.81
N THR A 69 -12.01 -4.40 -19.94
CA THR A 69 -11.40 -5.46 -19.11
C THR A 69 -12.40 -6.04 -18.11
N ILE A 70 -13.19 -5.19 -17.45
CA ILE A 70 -14.26 -5.60 -16.54
C ILE A 70 -15.26 -6.50 -17.25
N LYS A 71 -15.71 -6.13 -18.45
CA LYS A 71 -16.62 -6.94 -19.27
C LYS A 71 -15.98 -8.26 -19.69
N LYS A 72 -14.76 -8.23 -20.21
CA LYS A 72 -14.06 -9.42 -20.74
C LYS A 72 -13.86 -10.48 -19.66
N LEU A 73 -13.43 -10.06 -18.46
CA LEU A 73 -13.17 -10.96 -17.33
C LEU A 73 -14.42 -11.24 -16.47
N ASN A 74 -15.58 -10.73 -16.89
CA ASN A 74 -16.83 -10.84 -16.15
C ASN A 74 -16.67 -10.42 -14.67
N LEU A 75 -16.03 -9.26 -14.43
CA LEU A 75 -15.76 -8.76 -13.10
C LEU A 75 -16.97 -8.03 -12.54
N LYS A 76 -17.24 -8.23 -11.25
CA LYS A 76 -18.21 -7.42 -10.50
C LYS A 76 -17.46 -6.31 -9.75
N ILE A 77 -17.87 -5.06 -9.99
CA ILE A 77 -17.35 -3.94 -9.21
C ILE A 77 -17.92 -4.04 -7.80
N ILE A 78 -17.07 -4.03 -6.81
CA ILE A 78 -17.41 -4.05 -5.39
C ILE A 78 -17.09 -2.71 -4.75
N ASP A 79 -17.68 -2.46 -3.59
CA ASP A 79 -17.42 -1.25 -2.83
C ASP A 79 -15.96 -1.18 -2.35
N LYS A 80 -15.36 0.00 -2.39
CA LYS A 80 -13.99 0.28 -1.98
C LYS A 80 -13.71 -0.15 -0.53
N SER A 81 -14.72 -0.08 0.33
CA SER A 81 -14.59 -0.47 1.75
C SER A 81 -14.13 -1.91 1.93
N ASN A 82 -14.47 -2.83 1.00
CA ASN A 82 -13.98 -4.21 1.04
C ASN A 82 -12.46 -4.27 0.92
N TYR A 83 -11.88 -3.47 0.02
CA TYR A 83 -10.43 -3.38 -0.14
C TYR A 83 -9.77 -2.70 1.05
N LEU A 84 -10.37 -1.63 1.57
CA LEU A 84 -9.87 -0.93 2.75
C LEU A 84 -9.88 -1.83 4.00
N LYS A 85 -10.94 -2.60 4.19
CA LYS A 85 -11.02 -3.59 5.27
C LYS A 85 -9.94 -4.66 5.17
N LEU A 86 -9.71 -5.18 3.95
CA LEU A 86 -8.64 -6.14 3.70
C LEU A 86 -7.27 -5.52 4.00
N SER A 87 -6.98 -4.35 3.47
CA SER A 87 -5.69 -3.68 3.68
C SER A 87 -5.44 -3.34 5.15
N HIS A 88 -6.47 -2.92 5.88
CA HIS A 88 -6.39 -2.68 7.32
C HIS A 88 -6.06 -3.96 8.09
N LYS A 89 -6.74 -5.07 7.79
CA LYS A 89 -6.46 -6.39 8.38
C LYS A 89 -5.00 -6.81 8.16
N GLU A 90 -4.46 -6.51 6.98
CA GLU A 90 -3.08 -6.81 6.59
C GLU A 90 -2.06 -5.76 7.12
N GLY A 91 -2.51 -4.79 7.89
CA GLY A 91 -1.62 -3.77 8.48
C GLY A 91 -1.13 -2.71 7.49
N ILE A 92 -1.84 -2.50 6.39
CA ILE A 92 -1.44 -1.58 5.32
C ILE A 92 -2.39 -0.37 5.28
N PRO A 93 -1.96 0.81 5.69
CA PRO A 93 -2.76 2.01 5.59
C PRO A 93 -2.89 2.45 4.12
N ILE A 94 -4.13 2.71 3.68
CA ILE A 94 -4.44 3.22 2.33
C ILE A 94 -4.99 4.64 2.41
N GLU A 95 -5.89 4.90 3.35
CA GLU A 95 -6.47 6.21 3.59
C GLU A 95 -5.85 6.86 4.82
N GLY A 96 -5.93 8.18 4.91
CA GLY A 96 -5.41 8.94 6.05
C GLY A 96 -3.89 9.00 6.14
N VAL A 97 -3.15 8.48 5.16
CA VAL A 97 -1.67 8.43 5.18
C VAL A 97 -1.02 9.81 5.23
N MET A 98 -1.73 10.86 4.82
CA MET A 98 -1.23 12.24 4.90
C MET A 98 -1.03 12.69 6.36
N SER A 99 -1.79 12.15 7.31
CA SER A 99 -1.62 12.43 8.74
C SER A 99 -0.31 11.86 9.32
N LEU A 100 0.32 10.93 8.59
CA LEU A 100 1.59 10.32 8.98
C LEU A 100 2.81 11.19 8.62
N GLN A 101 2.61 12.23 7.79
CA GLN A 101 3.70 13.08 7.34
C GLN A 101 4.40 13.72 8.54
N ASN A 102 5.73 13.57 8.61
CA ASN A 102 6.59 14.06 9.69
C ASN A 102 6.28 13.50 11.11
N SER A 103 5.39 12.49 11.21
CA SER A 103 4.98 11.93 12.51
C SER A 103 5.80 10.69 12.91
N LEU A 104 6.40 9.99 11.95
CA LEU A 104 7.14 8.75 12.18
C LEU A 104 8.20 8.50 11.08
N PHE A 105 9.13 7.62 11.39
CA PHE A 105 10.15 7.18 10.44
C PHE A 105 9.61 6.05 9.54
N GLY A 106 10.23 5.87 8.36
CA GLY A 106 9.80 4.85 7.41
C GLY A 106 9.82 3.42 7.98
N LEU A 107 10.78 3.10 8.85
CA LEU A 107 10.82 1.79 9.52
C LEU A 107 9.70 1.62 10.56
N GLU A 108 9.28 2.69 11.23
CA GLU A 108 8.10 2.67 12.11
C GLU A 108 6.81 2.47 11.30
N SER A 109 6.81 2.90 10.02
CA SER A 109 5.72 2.68 9.04
C SER A 109 5.77 1.33 8.34
N ASN A 110 6.57 0.38 8.84
CA ASN A 110 6.74 -0.95 8.26
C ASN A 110 7.27 -0.97 6.82
N PHE A 111 8.06 0.04 6.39
CA PHE A 111 8.54 0.16 5.01
C PHE A 111 9.43 -1.02 4.59
N GLU A 112 10.12 -1.67 5.53
CA GLU A 112 10.91 -2.87 5.23
C GLU A 112 9.99 -4.05 4.94
N GLU A 113 9.00 -4.30 5.79
CA GLU A 113 8.03 -5.39 5.66
C GLU A 113 7.17 -5.20 4.41
N LEU A 114 6.82 -3.96 4.09
CA LEU A 114 6.07 -3.59 2.90
C LEU A 114 6.93 -3.47 1.64
N LYS A 115 8.22 -3.82 1.71
CA LYS A 115 9.18 -3.77 0.60
C LYS A 115 9.32 -2.38 -0.04
N ALA A 116 9.11 -1.34 0.76
CA ALA A 116 9.27 0.05 0.32
C ALA A 116 10.73 0.53 0.43
N ILE A 117 11.59 -0.23 1.10
CA ILE A 117 13.03 0.03 1.24
C ILE A 117 13.81 -1.21 0.80
N ASP A 118 14.85 -1.00 0.01
CA ASP A 118 15.86 -2.00 -0.32
C ASP A 118 17.19 -1.60 0.32
N PHE A 119 17.62 -2.34 1.34
CA PHE A 119 18.90 -2.11 2.02
C PHE A 119 20.12 -2.57 1.22
N LYS A 120 19.93 -3.30 0.14
CA LYS A 120 21.02 -3.79 -0.73
C LYS A 120 21.30 -2.85 -1.90
N LYS A 121 20.44 -1.89 -2.19
CA LYS A 121 20.65 -0.90 -3.24
C LYS A 121 21.70 0.14 -2.81
N GLY A 122 22.24 0.87 -3.79
CA GLY A 122 23.18 1.98 -3.56
C GLY A 122 22.56 3.15 -2.77
N CYS A 123 23.36 4.20 -2.58
CA CYS A 123 23.01 5.37 -1.78
C CYS A 123 21.78 6.13 -2.32
N TYR A 124 20.96 6.64 -1.42
CA TYR A 124 19.83 7.51 -1.73
C TYR A 124 19.69 8.62 -0.68
N VAL A 125 18.99 9.69 -1.03
CA VAL A 125 18.78 10.82 -0.13
C VAL A 125 17.94 10.39 1.08
N GLY A 126 18.40 10.70 2.30
CA GLY A 126 17.70 10.35 3.55
C GLY A 126 17.98 8.96 4.10
N GLN A 127 18.88 8.19 3.48
CA GLN A 127 19.21 6.83 3.94
C GLN A 127 19.87 6.76 5.32
N GLU A 128 20.58 7.81 5.75
CA GLU A 128 21.39 7.76 6.99
C GLU A 128 20.55 7.40 8.22
N ASN A 129 19.41 8.06 8.42
CA ASN A 129 18.54 7.76 9.55
C ASN A 129 17.97 6.36 9.46
N THR A 130 17.52 5.94 8.27
CA THR A 130 16.96 4.62 8.02
C THR A 130 17.98 3.51 8.27
N ALA A 131 19.22 3.66 7.73
CA ALA A 131 20.31 2.73 7.95
C ALA A 131 20.73 2.67 9.42
N ARG A 132 20.84 3.83 10.08
CA ARG A 132 21.18 3.90 11.52
C ARG A 132 20.15 3.20 12.40
N MET A 133 18.85 3.39 12.12
CA MET A 133 17.78 2.71 12.85
C MET A 133 17.86 1.19 12.67
N LYS A 134 18.07 0.73 11.43
CA LYS A 134 18.22 -0.69 11.11
C LYS A 134 19.43 -1.31 11.80
N LEU A 135 20.61 -0.70 11.65
CA LEU A 135 21.87 -1.21 12.22
C LEU A 135 21.87 -1.25 13.75
N LYS A 136 21.28 -0.24 14.40
CA LYS A 136 21.22 -0.18 15.86
C LYS A 136 20.08 -1.03 16.46
N ASN A 137 19.28 -1.68 15.64
CA ASN A 137 18.10 -2.45 16.04
C ASN A 137 17.22 -1.69 17.06
N LYS A 138 17.05 -0.36 16.85
CA LYS A 138 16.38 0.56 17.78
C LYS A 138 14.94 0.83 17.44
N LEU A 139 14.32 -0.03 16.66
CA LEU A 139 12.90 0.12 16.36
C LEU A 139 12.09 -0.25 17.61
N ARG A 140 11.56 0.76 18.28
CA ARG A 140 10.79 0.61 19.53
C ARG A 140 9.30 0.75 19.33
N ARG A 141 8.88 1.33 18.20
CA ARG A 141 7.48 1.61 17.91
C ARG A 141 7.16 1.19 16.48
N ARG A 142 5.93 0.76 16.26
CA ARG A 142 5.43 0.39 14.93
C ARG A 142 4.02 0.93 14.71
N LEU A 143 3.73 1.29 13.48
CA LEU A 143 2.38 1.61 13.04
C LEU A 143 1.61 0.30 12.87
N LEU A 144 0.60 0.09 13.71
CA LEU A 144 -0.21 -1.13 13.70
C LEU A 144 -1.69 -0.80 13.48
N PRO A 145 -2.45 -1.69 12.81
CA PRO A 145 -3.89 -1.57 12.71
C PRO A 145 -4.51 -1.79 14.10
N VAL A 146 -5.52 -1.01 14.42
CA VAL A 146 -6.25 -1.11 15.69
C VAL A 146 -7.71 -1.38 15.41
N THR A 147 -8.31 -2.31 16.17
CA THR A 147 -9.75 -2.54 16.17
C THR A 147 -10.36 -2.02 17.45
N SER A 148 -11.50 -1.34 17.35
CA SER A 148 -12.21 -0.79 18.49
C SER A 148 -13.71 -0.84 18.26
N ASN A 149 -14.46 -1.04 19.34
CA ASN A 149 -15.94 -0.96 19.32
C ASN A 149 -16.45 0.50 19.29
N LYS A 150 -15.56 1.47 19.48
CA LYS A 150 -15.86 2.91 19.41
C LYS A 150 -15.02 3.54 18.31
N PRO A 151 -15.52 4.57 17.63
CA PRO A 151 -14.70 5.35 16.70
C PRO A 151 -13.47 5.89 17.42
N LEU A 152 -12.32 5.77 16.80
CA LEU A 152 -11.06 6.34 17.26
C LEU A 152 -10.73 7.58 16.47
N ASN A 153 -10.32 8.64 17.18
CA ASN A 153 -9.86 9.88 16.58
C ASN A 153 -8.34 9.96 16.55
N ILE A 154 -7.82 10.78 15.65
CA ILE A 154 -6.38 11.08 15.63
C ILE A 154 -6.01 11.69 16.99
N SER A 155 -4.91 11.23 17.55
CA SER A 155 -4.36 11.60 18.85
C SER A 155 -4.97 10.88 20.07
N ASP A 156 -5.97 10.02 19.90
CA ASP A 156 -6.43 9.19 21.01
C ASP A 156 -5.30 8.31 21.53
N GLU A 157 -5.22 8.18 22.86
CA GLU A 157 -4.21 7.35 23.52
C GLU A 157 -4.65 5.90 23.58
N ILE A 158 -3.72 5.01 23.30
CA ILE A 158 -3.88 3.56 23.52
C ILE A 158 -3.24 3.26 24.89
N LYS A 159 -4.04 2.68 25.79
CA LYS A 159 -3.60 2.34 27.15
C LYS A 159 -3.61 0.84 27.38
N PHE A 160 -2.63 0.37 28.13
CA PHE A 160 -2.57 -0.97 28.67
C PHE A 160 -2.17 -0.88 30.16
N ASN A 161 -2.99 -1.44 31.06
CA ASN A 161 -2.81 -1.33 32.52
C ASN A 161 -2.58 0.13 32.98
N ASP A 162 -3.44 1.06 32.53
CA ASP A 162 -3.40 2.50 32.78
C ASP A 162 -2.15 3.25 32.29
N GLN A 163 -1.23 2.55 31.63
CA GLN A 163 -0.06 3.15 30.99
C GLN A 163 -0.34 3.43 29.51
N VAL A 164 0.07 4.60 29.04
CA VAL A 164 -0.01 4.93 27.62
C VAL A 164 1.05 4.14 26.86
N VAL A 165 0.60 3.24 26.00
CA VAL A 165 1.47 2.36 25.17
C VAL A 165 1.51 2.80 23.71
N GLY A 166 0.62 3.71 23.28
CA GLY A 166 0.58 4.15 21.90
C GLY A 166 -0.38 5.31 21.69
N LYS A 167 -0.41 5.78 20.44
CA LYS A 167 -1.24 6.90 20.00
C LYS A 167 -1.82 6.64 18.62
N VAL A 168 -3.10 6.94 18.43
CA VAL A 168 -3.77 6.85 17.12
C VAL A 168 -3.23 7.93 16.20
N LEU A 169 -2.71 7.54 15.04
CA LEU A 169 -2.21 8.43 13.99
C LEU A 169 -3.15 8.53 12.79
N ILE A 170 -3.89 7.46 12.49
CA ILE A 170 -4.97 7.46 11.50
C ILE A 170 -6.25 7.09 12.24
N GLY A 171 -7.24 7.97 12.23
CA GLY A 171 -8.54 7.75 12.86
C GLY A 171 -9.58 7.20 11.87
N GLY A 172 -10.84 7.12 12.32
CA GLY A 172 -11.97 6.73 11.49
C GLY A 172 -12.25 5.22 11.50
N GLN A 173 -12.76 4.71 10.37
CA GLN A 173 -13.23 3.33 10.25
C GLN A 173 -12.09 2.29 10.25
N TYR A 174 -10.91 2.66 9.76
CA TYR A 174 -9.75 1.78 9.64
C TYR A 174 -8.54 2.42 10.34
N PRO A 175 -8.58 2.50 11.68
CA PRO A 175 -7.59 3.26 12.43
C PRO A 175 -6.25 2.55 12.54
N PHE A 176 -5.18 3.36 12.60
CA PHE A 176 -3.83 2.89 12.88
C PHE A 176 -3.24 3.68 14.03
N ALA A 177 -2.53 2.99 14.91
CA ALA A 177 -1.82 3.59 16.01
C ALA A 177 -0.33 3.27 15.97
N LEU A 178 0.47 4.17 16.46
CA LEU A 178 1.89 3.98 16.73
C LEU A 178 2.02 3.40 18.14
N ILE A 179 2.45 2.16 18.23
CA ILE A 179 2.57 1.37 19.48
C ILE A 179 4.01 0.90 19.63
#